data_8049d611e4336bbb7c0844f9b7c83a66
#
_entry.id   8049d611e4336bbb7c0844f9b7c83a66
#
_cell.length_a   1.000
_cell.length_b   1.000
_cell.length_c   1.000
_cell.angle_alpha   90.00
_cell.angle_beta   90.00
_cell.angle_gamma   90.00
#
_symmetry.space_group_name_H-M   'P 1'
#
loop_
_entity.id
_entity.type
_entity.pdbx_description
1 polymer ?
#
loop_
_entity_poly.entity_id
_entity_poly.type
_entity_poly.pdbx_seq_one_letter_code
_entity_poly.pdbx_strand_id
1 'polypeptide(L)'
;MPPVAVAAYTATSALGRGVAAQLEALQAQRSGLRANDFGPHVDGAPLPCFIGRVDGLEDAALPAEFAQWECRNNRLAWMALDTDGMAQAVADAIALHGAERVAVVVGTSTSSIGASEEAYARLDGDGDEARFPDDLARPIVHTVHSLGDFLAHATGARGPCITVATACSSSAKVFAQGARLIEAGLADAVLVGGVDTLCGSVLYGFNALQLVSRERCMPFDVRRVGLSLGEAGGFALLRRAQPGDVLQLAGYGESSDAHHMSAPHPQGLGAQRSMADALAEVKRDLGQDA
;
A
#
# COMPACT_ATOMS: atom_id res chain seq x y z
N MET A 1 -17.61 -17.63 -6.53
CA MET A 1 -17.17 -16.36 -7.19
C MET A 1 -16.63 -16.70 -8.58
N PRO A 2 -16.93 -15.95 -9.66
CA PRO A 2 -16.24 -16.18 -10.91
C PRO A 2 -14.72 -15.98 -10.68
N PRO A 3 -13.86 -16.86 -11.22
CA PRO A 3 -12.43 -16.78 -11.00
C PRO A 3 -11.87 -15.42 -11.42
N VAL A 4 -11.02 -14.83 -10.58
CA VAL A 4 -10.32 -13.57 -10.82
C VAL A 4 -8.83 -13.85 -11.00
N ALA A 5 -8.28 -13.49 -12.15
CA ALA A 5 -6.85 -13.62 -12.42
C ALA A 5 -6.07 -12.41 -11.93
N VAL A 6 -4.86 -12.64 -11.47
CA VAL A 6 -3.81 -11.63 -11.29
C VAL A 6 -2.99 -11.61 -12.59
N ALA A 7 -3.34 -10.67 -13.48
CA ALA A 7 -2.79 -10.61 -14.83
C ALA A 7 -1.37 -10.00 -14.88
N ALA A 8 -1.07 -9.09 -13.95
CA ALA A 8 0.25 -8.48 -13.78
C ALA A 8 0.43 -8.13 -12.28
N TYR A 9 1.67 -8.07 -11.83
CA TYR A 9 1.99 -7.61 -10.48
C TYR A 9 3.40 -7.05 -10.39
N THR A 10 3.63 -6.17 -9.41
CA THR A 10 4.91 -5.54 -9.14
C THR A 10 5.09 -5.29 -7.65
N ALA A 11 6.33 -5.19 -7.19
CA ALA A 11 6.66 -4.79 -5.83
C ALA A 11 7.97 -4.00 -5.80
N THR A 12 7.98 -2.92 -5.04
CA THR A 12 9.15 -2.08 -4.76
C THR A 12 9.25 -1.87 -3.26
N SER A 13 10.38 -2.21 -2.68
CA SER A 13 10.62 -2.09 -1.23
C SER A 13 12.11 -1.83 -0.95
N ALA A 14 12.49 -1.86 0.32
CA ALA A 14 13.90 -1.82 0.74
C ALA A 14 14.74 -3.01 0.23
N LEU A 15 14.13 -4.04 -0.34
CA LEU A 15 14.84 -5.17 -0.98
C LEU A 15 15.25 -4.86 -2.41
N GLY A 16 14.63 -3.87 -3.03
CA GLY A 16 14.90 -3.44 -4.39
C GLY A 16 13.63 -3.09 -5.16
N ARG A 17 13.79 -2.74 -6.42
CA ARG A 17 12.72 -2.33 -7.33
C ARG A 17 12.37 -3.47 -8.29
N GLY A 18 11.11 -3.88 -8.27
CA GLY A 18 10.56 -4.92 -9.13
C GLY A 18 10.67 -6.33 -8.57
N VAL A 19 9.88 -7.23 -9.14
CA VAL A 19 9.73 -8.62 -8.69
C VAL A 19 11.06 -9.38 -8.73
N ALA A 20 11.87 -9.17 -9.76
CA ALA A 20 13.18 -9.83 -9.90
C ALA A 20 14.14 -9.46 -8.75
N ALA A 21 14.22 -8.17 -8.38
CA ALA A 21 15.06 -7.69 -7.28
C ALA A 21 14.57 -8.20 -5.93
N GLN A 22 13.24 -8.25 -5.73
CA GLN A 22 12.64 -8.83 -4.52
C GLN A 22 13.01 -10.32 -4.39
N LEU A 23 12.85 -11.09 -5.48
CA LEU A 23 13.16 -12.51 -5.50
C LEU A 23 14.63 -12.80 -5.23
N GLU A 24 15.54 -12.07 -5.89
CA GLU A 24 16.98 -12.18 -5.68
C GLU A 24 17.37 -11.91 -4.22
N ALA A 25 16.83 -10.82 -3.62
CA ALA A 25 17.10 -10.48 -2.24
C ALA A 25 16.61 -11.56 -1.27
N LEU A 26 15.41 -12.11 -1.50
CA LEU A 26 14.85 -13.21 -0.70
C LEU A 26 15.67 -14.49 -0.82
N GLN A 27 16.08 -14.88 -2.04
CA GLN A 27 16.92 -16.07 -2.27
C GLN A 27 18.31 -15.91 -1.62
N ALA A 28 18.87 -14.70 -1.67
CA ALA A 28 20.14 -14.38 -1.03
C ALA A 28 20.04 -14.16 0.48
N GLN A 29 18.82 -14.26 1.06
CA GLN A 29 18.55 -13.93 2.47
C GLN A 29 19.07 -12.52 2.86
N ARG A 30 19.04 -11.58 1.92
CA ARG A 30 19.50 -10.20 2.11
C ARG A 30 18.40 -9.39 2.80
N SER A 31 18.75 -8.75 3.90
CA SER A 31 17.86 -7.82 4.58
C SER A 31 17.94 -6.43 3.93
N GLY A 32 16.79 -5.80 3.71
CA GLY A 32 16.69 -4.38 3.33
C GLY A 32 16.73 -3.42 4.52
N LEU A 33 16.80 -3.94 5.76
CA LEU A 33 16.81 -3.10 6.95
C LEU A 33 18.18 -2.48 7.19
N ARG A 34 18.21 -1.17 7.48
CA ARG A 34 19.39 -0.39 7.85
C ARG A 34 19.12 0.44 9.10
N ALA A 35 20.19 0.94 9.75
CA ALA A 35 20.05 1.90 10.84
C ALA A 35 19.24 3.11 10.36
N ASN A 36 18.38 3.62 11.22
CA ASN A 36 17.51 4.75 10.87
C ASN A 36 18.34 6.00 10.54
N ASP A 37 18.25 6.42 9.29
CA ASP A 37 18.82 7.65 8.73
C ASP A 37 17.73 8.61 8.22
N PHE A 38 16.47 8.40 8.64
CA PHE A 38 15.29 9.16 8.22
C PHE A 38 14.83 10.09 9.34
N GLY A 39 14.50 11.35 8.99
CA GLY A 39 13.92 12.30 9.94
C GLY A 39 12.44 12.05 10.27
N PRO A 40 11.81 12.83 11.15
CA PRO A 40 12.38 13.94 11.88
C PRO A 40 13.36 13.48 12.98
N HIS A 41 14.23 14.39 13.39
CA HIS A 41 15.16 14.16 14.50
C HIS A 41 14.59 14.78 15.78
N VAL A 42 14.63 14.04 16.87
CA VAL A 42 14.32 14.54 18.21
C VAL A 42 15.65 14.68 18.98
N ASP A 43 15.88 15.82 19.60
CA ASP A 43 17.13 16.14 20.29
C ASP A 43 18.39 15.99 19.39
N GLY A 44 18.23 16.27 18.09
CA GLY A 44 19.32 16.25 17.12
C GLY A 44 19.74 14.85 16.64
N ALA A 45 19.00 13.81 17.01
CA ALA A 45 19.29 12.43 16.59
C ALA A 45 18.04 11.73 16.03
N PRO A 46 18.19 10.82 15.05
CA PRO A 46 17.10 9.98 14.59
C PRO A 46 16.69 8.99 15.67
N LEU A 47 15.43 8.52 15.61
CA LEU A 47 14.97 7.43 16.49
C LEU A 47 15.92 6.21 16.34
N PRO A 48 16.49 5.69 17.44
CA PRO A 48 17.42 4.56 17.39
C PRO A 48 16.68 3.24 17.08
N CYS A 49 16.49 2.94 15.81
CA CYS A 49 15.83 1.74 15.31
C CYS A 49 16.39 1.34 13.93
N PHE A 50 15.88 0.24 13.39
CA PHE A 50 16.13 -0.16 12.01
C PHE A 50 14.90 0.15 11.16
N ILE A 51 15.13 0.60 9.92
CA ILE A 51 14.09 0.92 8.96
C ILE A 51 14.33 0.24 7.62
N GLY A 52 13.24 -0.02 6.88
CA GLY A 52 13.27 -0.43 5.48
C GLY A 52 12.99 0.77 4.59
N ARG A 53 14.00 1.34 3.94
CA ARG A 53 13.90 2.52 3.10
C ARG A 53 14.11 2.16 1.64
N VAL A 54 13.26 2.67 0.75
CA VAL A 54 13.37 2.44 -0.71
C VAL A 54 14.48 3.33 -1.26
N ASP A 55 15.46 2.70 -1.90
CA ASP A 55 16.59 3.41 -2.48
C ASP A 55 16.15 4.25 -3.70
N GLY A 56 16.70 5.45 -3.81
CA GLY A 56 16.43 6.39 -4.90
C GLY A 56 15.11 7.14 -4.78
N LEU A 57 14.30 6.91 -3.74
CA LEU A 57 13.02 7.61 -3.58
C LEU A 57 13.21 9.11 -3.25
N GLU A 58 14.31 9.48 -2.61
CA GLU A 58 14.64 10.87 -2.31
C GLU A 58 14.89 11.70 -3.58
N ASP A 59 15.53 11.10 -4.56
CA ASP A 59 15.88 11.75 -5.83
C ASP A 59 14.75 11.61 -6.87
N ALA A 60 13.72 10.81 -6.58
CA ALA A 60 12.57 10.65 -7.44
C ALA A 60 11.69 11.92 -7.38
N ALA A 61 11.14 12.30 -8.52
CA ALA A 61 10.16 13.36 -8.64
C ALA A 61 9.00 12.87 -9.52
N LEU A 62 7.80 13.38 -9.27
CA LEU A 62 6.70 13.16 -10.20
C LEU A 62 6.94 13.97 -11.49
N PRO A 63 6.46 13.49 -12.67
CA PRO A 63 6.38 14.29 -13.87
C PRO A 63 5.66 15.63 -13.61
N ALA A 64 6.06 16.69 -14.32
CA ALA A 64 5.55 18.05 -14.09
C ALA A 64 4.01 18.16 -14.18
N GLU A 65 3.38 17.34 -14.99
CA GLU A 65 1.93 17.23 -15.14
C GLU A 65 1.22 16.73 -13.87
N PHE A 66 1.95 16.05 -12.97
CA PHE A 66 1.44 15.55 -11.69
C PHE A 66 1.93 16.34 -10.48
N ALA A 67 2.48 17.54 -10.67
CA ALA A 67 3.06 18.35 -9.59
C ALA A 67 2.07 18.63 -8.44
N GLN A 68 0.78 18.68 -8.69
CA GLN A 68 -0.24 18.91 -7.66
C GLN A 68 -0.37 17.74 -6.67
N TRP A 69 0.09 16.52 -7.05
CA TRP A 69 0.11 15.34 -6.18
C TRP A 69 1.47 15.09 -5.56
N GLU A 70 2.42 16.03 -5.69
CA GLU A 70 3.80 15.83 -5.27
C GLU A 70 3.89 15.57 -3.75
N CYS A 71 4.28 14.35 -3.39
CA CYS A 71 4.61 13.91 -2.04
C CYS A 71 5.36 12.57 -2.10
N ARG A 72 6.04 12.21 -1.02
CA ARG A 72 6.81 10.94 -0.91
C ARG A 72 5.98 9.70 -1.27
N ASN A 73 4.74 9.62 -0.79
CA ASN A 73 3.87 8.47 -1.03
C ASN A 73 3.54 8.31 -2.53
N ASN A 74 3.19 9.39 -3.21
CA ASN A 74 2.87 9.36 -4.63
C ASN A 74 4.11 9.17 -5.51
N ARG A 75 5.30 9.64 -5.08
CA ARG A 75 6.58 9.28 -5.75
C ARG A 75 6.83 7.79 -5.71
N LEU A 76 6.61 7.14 -4.56
CA LEU A 76 6.76 5.69 -4.44
C LEU A 76 5.70 4.94 -5.26
N ALA A 77 4.47 5.45 -5.30
CA ALA A 77 3.41 4.93 -6.16
C ALA A 77 3.81 4.99 -7.63
N TRP A 78 4.34 6.15 -8.09
CA TRP A 78 4.83 6.31 -9.45
C TRP A 78 5.98 5.35 -9.76
N MET A 79 6.97 5.27 -8.87
CA MET A 79 8.11 4.36 -9.00
C MET A 79 7.68 2.89 -9.13
N ALA A 80 6.69 2.46 -8.33
CA ALA A 80 6.15 1.11 -8.39
C ALA A 80 5.32 0.87 -9.67
N LEU A 81 4.52 1.85 -10.09
CA LEU A 81 3.72 1.77 -11.32
C LEU A 81 4.60 1.65 -12.57
N ASP A 82 5.75 2.36 -12.61
CA ASP A 82 6.74 2.32 -13.69
C ASP A 82 7.70 1.11 -13.58
N THR A 83 7.24 0.01 -12.98
CA THR A 83 8.07 -1.18 -12.73
C THR A 83 7.34 -2.43 -13.21
N ASP A 84 8.11 -3.43 -13.71
CA ASP A 84 7.62 -4.73 -14.20
C ASP A 84 6.54 -4.62 -15.30
N GLY A 85 6.48 -3.49 -16.03
CA GLY A 85 5.48 -3.27 -17.07
C GLY A 85 4.05 -3.01 -16.54
N MET A 86 3.88 -2.66 -15.26
CA MET A 86 2.56 -2.46 -14.67
C MET A 86 1.79 -1.33 -15.34
N ALA A 87 2.43 -0.18 -15.62
CA ALA A 87 1.78 0.93 -16.33
C ALA A 87 1.27 0.50 -17.71
N GLN A 88 2.06 -0.30 -18.45
CA GLN A 88 1.66 -0.83 -19.75
C GLN A 88 0.49 -1.81 -19.62
N ALA A 89 0.50 -2.69 -18.60
CA ALA A 89 -0.60 -3.63 -18.38
C ALA A 89 -1.93 -2.91 -18.10
N VAL A 90 -1.90 -1.79 -17.37
CA VAL A 90 -3.10 -0.95 -17.15
C VAL A 90 -3.52 -0.25 -18.44
N ALA A 91 -2.58 0.27 -19.22
CA ALA A 91 -2.86 0.91 -20.52
C ALA A 91 -3.49 -0.09 -21.51
N ASP A 92 -3.00 -1.31 -21.56
CA ASP A 92 -3.56 -2.38 -22.39
C ASP A 92 -4.99 -2.74 -21.95
N ALA A 93 -5.25 -2.79 -20.63
CA ALA A 93 -6.60 -3.00 -20.11
C ALA A 93 -7.56 -1.85 -20.49
N ILE A 94 -7.08 -0.60 -20.44
CA ILE A 94 -7.86 0.57 -20.89
C ILE A 94 -8.14 0.49 -22.39
N ALA A 95 -7.15 0.13 -23.20
CA ALA A 95 -7.33 -0.02 -24.64
C ALA A 95 -8.34 -1.13 -24.99
N LEU A 96 -8.35 -2.21 -24.19
CA LEU A 96 -9.27 -3.34 -24.43
C LEU A 96 -10.70 -3.06 -23.97
N HIS A 97 -10.87 -2.47 -22.79
CA HIS A 97 -12.17 -2.38 -22.12
C HIS A 97 -12.77 -0.97 -22.13
N GLY A 98 -11.96 0.05 -22.40
CA GLY A 98 -12.30 1.47 -22.21
C GLY A 98 -11.96 1.94 -20.78
N ALA A 99 -11.61 3.21 -20.67
CA ALA A 99 -11.15 3.80 -19.41
C ALA A 99 -12.18 3.70 -18.27
N GLU A 100 -13.47 3.82 -18.59
CA GLU A 100 -14.59 3.74 -17.65
C GLU A 100 -14.77 2.33 -17.04
N ARG A 101 -14.16 1.31 -17.67
CA ARG A 101 -14.24 -0.08 -17.25
C ARG A 101 -13.01 -0.57 -16.50
N VAL A 102 -12.02 0.30 -16.31
CA VAL A 102 -10.80 0.03 -15.52
C VAL A 102 -10.89 0.83 -14.22
N ALA A 103 -10.96 0.13 -13.10
CA ALA A 103 -11.06 0.71 -11.76
C ALA A 103 -9.69 0.81 -11.09
N VAL A 104 -9.57 1.70 -10.10
CA VAL A 104 -8.43 1.84 -9.20
C VAL A 104 -8.90 1.60 -7.77
N VAL A 105 -8.39 0.57 -7.11
CA VAL A 105 -8.70 0.26 -5.71
C VAL A 105 -7.41 0.06 -4.95
N VAL A 106 -7.01 1.05 -4.17
CA VAL A 106 -5.70 1.06 -3.52
C VAL A 106 -5.80 1.25 -2.01
N GLY A 107 -4.84 0.65 -1.30
CA GLY A 107 -4.76 0.68 0.14
C GLY A 107 -3.59 1.54 0.63
N THR A 108 -3.80 2.24 1.72
CA THR A 108 -2.73 2.94 2.42
C THR A 108 -3.07 3.08 3.90
N SER A 109 -2.07 3.04 4.76
CA SER A 109 -2.26 3.28 6.20
C SER A 109 -2.32 4.77 6.52
N THR A 110 -1.46 5.54 5.88
CA THR A 110 -1.20 6.94 6.22
C THR A 110 -1.25 7.88 5.00
N SER A 111 -1.26 7.33 3.78
CA SER A 111 -1.18 8.12 2.56
C SER A 111 0.00 9.13 2.61
N SER A 112 -0.30 10.38 2.37
CA SER A 112 0.65 11.50 2.30
C SER A 112 0.82 12.25 3.63
N ILE A 113 0.63 11.59 4.78
CA ILE A 113 0.72 12.27 6.10
C ILE A 113 2.08 12.95 6.32
N GLY A 114 3.18 12.40 5.75
CA GLY A 114 4.50 13.03 5.80
C GLY A 114 4.54 14.42 5.16
N ALA A 115 3.79 14.64 4.07
CA ALA A 115 3.66 15.98 3.48
C ALA A 115 2.83 16.93 4.38
N SER A 116 1.84 16.39 5.10
CA SER A 116 1.10 17.18 6.09
C SER A 116 1.99 17.54 7.29
N GLU A 117 2.84 16.63 7.76
CA GLU A 117 3.84 16.92 8.80
C GLU A 117 4.76 18.07 8.40
N GLU A 118 5.26 18.05 7.17
CA GLU A 118 6.10 19.12 6.63
C GLU A 118 5.34 20.45 6.58
N ALA A 119 4.09 20.44 6.11
CA ALA A 119 3.26 21.64 6.03
C ALA A 119 2.96 22.22 7.43
N TYR A 120 2.64 21.37 8.40
CA TYR A 120 2.45 21.80 9.80
C TYR A 120 3.74 22.33 10.46
N ALA A 121 4.90 21.78 10.12
CA ALA A 121 6.18 22.26 10.64
C ALA A 121 6.59 23.63 10.06
N ARG A 122 5.96 24.07 8.97
CA ARG A 122 6.28 25.29 8.23
C ARG A 122 5.08 26.24 8.11
N LEU A 123 4.16 26.21 9.09
CA LEU A 123 2.99 27.10 9.07
C LEU A 123 3.40 28.57 8.96
N ASP A 124 2.71 29.31 8.10
CA ASP A 124 2.78 30.77 8.02
C ASP A 124 1.72 31.38 8.94
N GLY A 125 2.10 32.36 9.76
CA GLY A 125 1.21 33.00 10.73
C GLY A 125 1.04 32.23 12.02
N ASP A 126 0.28 32.78 12.94
CA ASP A 126 0.04 32.24 14.28
C ASP A 126 -1.45 32.12 14.59
N GLY A 127 -1.81 31.17 15.48
CA GLY A 127 -3.18 31.00 15.96
C GLY A 127 -4.19 30.71 14.83
N ASP A 128 -5.27 31.45 14.81
CA ASP A 128 -6.36 31.28 13.82
C ASP A 128 -5.99 31.76 12.40
N GLU A 129 -4.88 32.49 12.25
CA GLU A 129 -4.36 32.95 10.96
C GLU A 129 -3.33 31.99 10.37
N ALA A 130 -2.96 30.94 11.10
CA ALA A 130 -1.99 29.95 10.64
C ALA A 130 -2.51 29.21 9.39
N ARG A 131 -1.67 29.15 8.36
CA ARG A 131 -1.97 28.47 7.09
C ARG A 131 -0.75 27.70 6.57
N PHE A 132 -1.00 26.73 5.72
CA PHE A 132 0.09 26.06 5.02
C PHE A 132 0.79 27.03 4.06
N PRO A 133 2.14 26.94 3.93
CA PRO A 133 2.87 27.67 2.92
C PRO A 133 2.32 27.38 1.51
N ASP A 134 2.36 28.36 0.63
CA ASP A 134 1.79 28.24 -0.73
C ASP A 134 2.38 27.06 -1.52
N ASP A 135 3.66 26.74 -1.32
CA ASP A 135 4.32 25.60 -1.94
C ASP A 135 3.89 24.22 -1.39
N LEU A 136 3.26 24.21 -0.21
CA LEU A 136 2.73 23.00 0.47
C LEU A 136 1.19 23.00 0.55
N ALA A 137 0.54 24.06 0.15
CA ALA A 137 -0.93 24.18 0.14
C ALA A 137 -1.55 23.41 -1.04
N ARG A 138 -1.43 22.07 -1.00
CA ARG A 138 -1.95 21.14 -2.01
C ARG A 138 -3.11 20.34 -1.42
N PRO A 139 -4.36 20.80 -1.47
CA PRO A 139 -5.48 20.20 -0.75
C PRO A 139 -5.66 18.70 -1.01
N ILE A 140 -5.42 18.23 -2.25
CA ILE A 140 -5.57 16.82 -2.59
C ILE A 140 -4.51 15.94 -1.90
N VAL A 141 -3.29 16.45 -1.69
CA VAL A 141 -2.21 15.72 -1.04
C VAL A 141 -2.53 15.46 0.43
N HIS A 142 -3.21 16.41 1.11
CA HIS A 142 -3.54 16.32 2.53
C HIS A 142 -4.79 15.46 2.81
N THR A 143 -5.18 14.59 1.90
CA THR A 143 -6.29 13.65 2.05
C THR A 143 -5.83 12.20 1.95
N VAL A 144 -6.54 11.29 2.59
CA VAL A 144 -6.27 9.84 2.47
C VAL A 144 -6.45 9.37 1.02
N HIS A 145 -7.35 10.01 0.27
CA HIS A 145 -7.64 9.68 -1.12
C HIS A 145 -6.56 10.12 -2.12
N SER A 146 -5.54 10.86 -1.68
CA SER A 146 -4.44 11.33 -2.52
C SER A 146 -3.83 10.24 -3.41
N LEU A 147 -3.60 9.04 -2.84
CA LEU A 147 -3.03 7.91 -3.57
C LEU A 147 -3.94 7.41 -4.70
N GLY A 148 -5.23 7.23 -4.42
CA GLY A 148 -6.20 6.75 -5.42
C GLY A 148 -6.41 7.77 -6.54
N ASP A 149 -6.59 9.03 -6.17
CA ASP A 149 -6.76 10.13 -7.12
C ASP A 149 -5.54 10.30 -8.03
N PHE A 150 -4.33 10.27 -7.45
CA PHE A 150 -3.09 10.29 -8.22
C PHE A 150 -3.02 9.14 -9.23
N LEU A 151 -3.24 7.90 -8.78
CA LEU A 151 -3.13 6.72 -9.65
C LEU A 151 -4.19 6.69 -10.75
N ALA A 152 -5.42 7.14 -10.47
CA ALA A 152 -6.44 7.27 -11.50
C ALA A 152 -6.02 8.26 -12.61
N HIS A 153 -5.45 9.40 -12.23
CA HIS A 153 -4.94 10.38 -13.20
C HIS A 153 -3.69 9.87 -13.93
N ALA A 154 -2.74 9.28 -13.21
CA ALA A 154 -1.49 8.77 -13.78
C ALA A 154 -1.69 7.63 -14.79
N THR A 155 -2.72 6.80 -14.57
CA THR A 155 -3.04 5.68 -15.47
C THR A 155 -4.06 6.03 -16.54
N GLY A 156 -4.85 7.09 -16.36
CA GLY A 156 -5.99 7.41 -17.23
C GLY A 156 -7.22 6.54 -16.99
N ALA A 157 -7.25 5.71 -15.94
CA ALA A 157 -8.42 4.93 -15.56
C ALA A 157 -9.55 5.85 -15.06
N ARG A 158 -10.77 5.62 -15.51
CA ARG A 158 -11.96 6.42 -15.17
C ARG A 158 -13.12 5.60 -14.60
N GLY A 159 -12.90 4.34 -14.33
CA GLY A 159 -13.82 3.51 -13.57
C GLY A 159 -13.85 3.89 -12.09
N PRO A 160 -14.50 3.09 -11.23
CA PRO A 160 -14.52 3.33 -9.79
C PRO A 160 -13.11 3.54 -9.21
N CYS A 161 -12.93 4.64 -8.45
CA CYS A 161 -11.67 4.93 -7.77
C CYS A 161 -11.90 4.93 -6.26
N ILE A 162 -11.29 3.99 -5.55
CA ILE A 162 -11.51 3.73 -4.12
C ILE A 162 -10.18 3.67 -3.40
N THR A 163 -10.05 4.42 -2.31
CA THR A 163 -8.92 4.29 -1.38
C THR A 163 -9.40 3.63 -0.09
N VAL A 164 -8.80 2.51 0.25
CA VAL A 164 -9.06 1.76 1.49
C VAL A 164 -8.04 2.19 2.53
N ALA A 165 -8.52 2.67 3.68
CA ALA A 165 -7.68 3.08 4.81
C ALA A 165 -8.17 2.40 6.08
N THR A 166 -7.76 1.16 6.25
CA THR A 166 -8.04 0.30 7.42
C THR A 166 -6.74 -0.10 8.11
N ALA A 167 -5.82 0.87 8.24
CA ALA A 167 -4.49 0.68 8.80
C ALA A 167 -3.71 -0.45 8.09
N CYS A 168 -3.06 -1.35 8.84
CA CYS A 168 -2.17 -2.40 8.31
C CYS A 168 -2.85 -3.40 7.36
N SER A 169 -4.18 -3.51 7.37
CA SER A 169 -4.93 -4.42 6.49
C SER A 169 -5.34 -3.80 5.15
N SER A 170 -5.07 -2.51 4.92
CA SER A 170 -5.57 -1.76 3.76
C SER A 170 -5.22 -2.42 2.44
N SER A 171 -3.93 -2.73 2.22
CA SER A 171 -3.44 -3.30 0.96
C SER A 171 -3.92 -4.74 0.69
N ALA A 172 -4.34 -5.48 1.71
CA ALA A 172 -4.95 -6.80 1.53
C ALA A 172 -6.43 -6.69 1.14
N LYS A 173 -7.17 -5.76 1.76
CA LYS A 173 -8.61 -5.56 1.51
C LYS A 173 -8.94 -5.13 0.08
N VAL A 174 -8.02 -4.46 -0.60
CA VAL A 174 -8.23 -3.99 -1.98
C VAL A 174 -8.42 -5.14 -2.97
N PHE A 175 -7.83 -6.31 -2.72
CA PHE A 175 -8.02 -7.51 -3.56
C PHE A 175 -9.47 -7.99 -3.48
N ALA A 176 -10.03 -8.10 -2.27
CA ALA A 176 -11.44 -8.42 -2.07
C ALA A 176 -12.36 -7.39 -2.73
N GLN A 177 -12.06 -6.11 -2.55
CA GLN A 177 -12.86 -5.04 -3.14
C GLN A 177 -12.77 -5.03 -4.67
N GLY A 178 -11.58 -5.24 -5.25
CA GLY A 178 -11.39 -5.35 -6.68
C GLY A 178 -12.15 -6.53 -7.28
N ALA A 179 -12.11 -7.70 -6.62
CA ALA A 179 -12.88 -8.87 -7.02
C ALA A 179 -14.40 -8.59 -7.03
N ARG A 180 -14.91 -7.93 -5.98
CA ARG A 180 -16.34 -7.54 -5.90
C ARG A 180 -16.75 -6.60 -7.03
N LEU A 181 -15.90 -5.65 -7.45
CA LEU A 181 -16.20 -4.77 -8.58
C LEU A 181 -16.30 -5.55 -9.90
N ILE A 182 -15.41 -6.51 -10.12
CA ILE A 182 -15.42 -7.39 -11.30
C ILE A 182 -16.65 -8.28 -11.27
N GLU A 183 -16.97 -8.86 -10.14
CA GLU A 183 -18.11 -9.75 -9.94
C GLU A 183 -19.43 -9.02 -10.18
N ALA A 184 -19.57 -7.82 -9.64
CA ALA A 184 -20.74 -6.95 -9.83
C ALA A 184 -20.85 -6.37 -11.26
N GLY A 185 -19.86 -6.60 -12.14
CA GLY A 185 -19.84 -6.04 -13.49
C GLY A 185 -19.62 -4.53 -13.54
N LEU A 186 -19.10 -3.93 -12.46
CA LEU A 186 -18.78 -2.50 -12.38
C LEU A 186 -17.42 -2.16 -13.01
N ALA A 187 -16.52 -3.15 -13.12
CA ALA A 187 -15.26 -3.05 -13.81
C ALA A 187 -14.92 -4.35 -14.53
N ASP A 188 -14.12 -4.28 -15.59
CA ASP A 188 -13.59 -5.45 -16.31
C ASP A 188 -12.13 -5.72 -15.91
N ALA A 189 -11.42 -4.66 -15.50
CA ALA A 189 -10.10 -4.76 -14.88
C ALA A 189 -9.99 -3.80 -13.69
N VAL A 190 -9.16 -4.16 -12.69
CA VAL A 190 -8.97 -3.34 -11.49
C VAL A 190 -7.48 -3.31 -11.15
N LEU A 191 -6.90 -2.12 -11.12
CA LEU A 191 -5.59 -1.90 -10.50
C LEU A 191 -5.79 -1.93 -8.98
N VAL A 192 -5.21 -2.94 -8.31
CA VAL A 192 -5.22 -3.08 -6.85
C VAL A 192 -3.81 -3.01 -6.31
N GLY A 193 -3.67 -2.72 -5.03
CA GLY A 193 -2.37 -2.71 -4.35
C GLY A 193 -2.31 -1.68 -3.24
N GLY A 194 -1.12 -1.29 -2.85
CA GLY A 194 -0.97 -0.28 -1.82
C GLY A 194 0.42 0.32 -1.74
N VAL A 195 0.46 1.48 -1.12
CA VAL A 195 1.70 2.23 -0.93
C VAL A 195 1.68 2.88 0.44
N ASP A 196 2.73 2.63 1.22
CA ASP A 196 3.00 3.35 2.46
C ASP A 196 4.46 3.78 2.51
N THR A 197 4.71 4.96 3.04
CA THR A 197 6.04 5.55 3.15
C THR A 197 6.40 5.86 4.59
N LEU A 198 7.70 5.96 4.85
CA LEU A 198 8.21 6.44 6.12
C LEU A 198 7.78 7.90 6.36
N CYS A 199 7.39 8.20 7.59
CA CYS A 199 7.09 9.53 8.08
C CYS A 199 7.26 9.59 9.60
N GLY A 200 7.30 10.78 10.16
CA GLY A 200 7.47 10.99 11.60
C GLY A 200 6.33 10.39 12.41
N SER A 201 5.09 10.58 11.98
CA SER A 201 3.90 10.04 12.65
C SER A 201 3.95 8.52 12.78
N VAL A 202 4.43 7.81 11.75
CA VAL A 202 4.59 6.36 11.82
C VAL A 202 5.73 5.97 12.76
N LEU A 203 6.92 6.55 12.60
CA LEU A 203 8.08 6.21 13.40
C LEU A 203 7.86 6.49 14.90
N TYR A 204 7.45 7.70 15.23
CA TYR A 204 7.27 8.10 16.63
C TYR A 204 5.94 7.61 17.22
N GLY A 205 4.90 7.46 16.42
CA GLY A 205 3.63 6.88 16.85
C GLY A 205 3.81 5.43 17.32
N PHE A 206 4.44 4.59 16.50
CA PHE A 206 4.74 3.21 16.90
C PHE A 206 5.75 3.12 18.05
N ASN A 207 6.71 4.06 18.12
CA ASN A 207 7.63 4.12 19.24
C ASN A 207 6.91 4.50 20.56
N ALA A 208 5.97 5.42 20.52
CA ALA A 208 5.15 5.80 21.68
C ALA A 208 4.32 4.63 22.23
N LEU A 209 3.91 3.71 21.35
CA LEU A 209 3.25 2.45 21.72
C LEU A 209 4.22 1.37 22.20
N GLN A 210 5.54 1.67 22.29
CA GLN A 210 6.60 0.73 22.66
C GLN A 210 6.69 -0.52 21.75
N LEU A 211 6.35 -0.36 20.47
CA LEU A 211 6.36 -1.45 19.49
C LEU A 211 7.63 -1.49 18.63
N VAL A 212 8.41 -0.40 18.60
CA VAL A 212 9.61 -0.31 17.75
C VAL A 212 10.79 -0.99 18.42
N SER A 213 11.45 -1.88 17.68
CA SER A 213 12.67 -2.55 18.12
C SER A 213 13.89 -1.67 17.88
N ARG A 214 14.84 -1.67 18.84
CA ARG A 214 16.17 -1.09 18.65
C ARG A 214 17.11 -1.99 17.85
N GLU A 215 16.74 -3.26 17.67
CA GLU A 215 17.43 -4.25 16.87
C GLU A 215 16.63 -4.53 15.59
N ARG A 216 17.22 -5.22 14.62
CA ARG A 216 16.47 -5.67 13.43
C ARG A 216 15.34 -6.59 13.87
N CYS A 217 14.14 -6.36 13.35
CA CYS A 217 13.01 -7.20 13.68
C CYS A 217 13.26 -8.66 13.21
N MET A 218 12.79 -9.58 14.03
CA MET A 218 12.90 -11.04 13.81
C MET A 218 11.50 -11.65 13.87
N PRO A 219 10.68 -11.53 12.79
CA PRO A 219 9.33 -12.07 12.78
C PRO A 219 9.32 -13.55 13.08
N PHE A 220 8.39 -13.98 13.95
CA PHE A 220 8.21 -15.36 14.42
C PHE A 220 9.35 -15.97 15.25
N ASP A 221 10.50 -15.28 15.43
CA ASP A 221 11.57 -15.74 16.31
C ASP A 221 11.14 -15.64 17.78
N VAL A 222 11.60 -16.59 18.59
CA VAL A 222 11.38 -16.59 20.06
C VAL A 222 12.00 -15.36 20.73
N ARG A 223 13.07 -14.80 20.17
CA ARG A 223 13.79 -13.62 20.66
C ARG A 223 13.24 -12.29 20.12
N ARG A 224 12.14 -12.30 19.37
CA ARG A 224 11.57 -11.07 18.80
C ARG A 224 11.26 -10.04 19.90
N VAL A 225 11.67 -8.79 19.69
CA VAL A 225 11.55 -7.70 20.68
C VAL A 225 10.77 -6.49 20.14
N GLY A 226 10.14 -6.62 19.00
CA GLY A 226 9.38 -5.54 18.36
C GLY A 226 9.50 -5.59 16.85
N LEU A 227 9.13 -4.50 16.20
CA LEU A 227 9.11 -4.38 14.74
C LEU A 227 10.08 -3.31 14.24
N SER A 228 10.47 -3.43 12.97
CA SER A 228 11.15 -2.41 12.20
C SER A 228 10.16 -1.84 11.19
N LEU A 229 10.12 -0.52 11.06
CA LEU A 229 9.23 0.17 10.13
C LEU A 229 9.87 0.27 8.75
N GLY A 230 9.06 0.32 7.71
CA GLY A 230 9.55 0.44 6.35
C GLY A 230 8.54 1.08 5.43
N GLU A 231 8.96 1.25 4.19
CA GLU A 231 8.13 1.74 3.11
C GLU A 231 8.16 0.75 1.94
N ALA A 232 7.05 0.65 1.26
CA ALA A 232 6.91 -0.17 0.07
C ALA A 232 5.74 0.30 -0.80
N GLY A 233 5.82 0.00 -2.09
CA GLY A 233 4.72 0.12 -3.04
C GLY A 233 4.61 -1.15 -3.87
N GLY A 234 3.39 -1.62 -4.08
CA GLY A 234 3.14 -2.77 -4.92
C GLY A 234 1.73 -2.78 -5.48
N PHE A 235 1.62 -3.27 -6.71
CA PHE A 235 0.36 -3.31 -7.44
C PHE A 235 0.13 -4.66 -8.10
N ALA A 236 -1.13 -4.96 -8.35
CA ALA A 236 -1.57 -6.04 -9.21
C ALA A 236 -2.72 -5.57 -10.10
N LEU A 237 -2.81 -6.13 -11.31
CA LEU A 237 -3.94 -5.93 -12.19
C LEU A 237 -4.83 -7.17 -12.12
N LEU A 238 -6.04 -6.99 -11.61
CA LEU A 238 -7.08 -8.02 -11.55
C LEU A 238 -7.99 -7.93 -12.77
N ARG A 239 -8.42 -9.08 -13.31
CA ARG A 239 -9.47 -9.22 -14.31
C ARG A 239 -10.17 -10.56 -14.19
N ARG A 240 -11.25 -10.78 -14.95
CA ARG A 240 -11.82 -12.13 -15.04
C ARG A 240 -10.80 -13.11 -15.57
N ALA A 241 -10.73 -14.28 -14.95
CA ALA A 241 -9.83 -15.34 -15.36
C ALA A 241 -10.18 -15.85 -16.78
N GLN A 242 -9.14 -16.19 -17.52
CA GLN A 242 -9.20 -16.78 -18.86
C GLN A 242 -8.47 -18.13 -18.87
N PRO A 243 -8.76 -19.02 -19.82
CA PRO A 243 -7.99 -20.25 -19.95
C PRO A 243 -6.49 -19.95 -20.10
N GLY A 244 -5.66 -20.60 -19.27
CA GLY A 244 -4.22 -20.42 -19.26
C GLY A 244 -3.69 -19.44 -18.18
N ASP A 245 -4.55 -18.72 -17.45
CA ASP A 245 -4.12 -17.92 -16.32
C ASP A 245 -3.59 -18.79 -15.18
N VAL A 246 -2.34 -18.52 -14.79
CA VAL A 246 -1.63 -19.32 -13.78
C VAL A 246 -1.90 -18.83 -12.36
N LEU A 247 -2.01 -17.50 -12.18
CA LEU A 247 -2.20 -16.88 -10.87
C LEU A 247 -3.62 -16.35 -10.74
N GLN A 248 -4.33 -16.85 -9.73
CA GLN A 248 -5.72 -16.49 -9.48
C GLN A 248 -5.96 -16.15 -8.02
N LEU A 249 -6.85 -15.19 -7.77
CA LEU A 249 -7.44 -14.93 -6.46
C LEU A 249 -8.59 -15.92 -6.27
N ALA A 250 -8.34 -16.98 -5.52
CA ALA A 250 -9.27 -18.08 -5.34
C ALA A 250 -10.33 -17.83 -4.25
N GLY A 251 -10.03 -16.97 -3.29
CA GLY A 251 -10.96 -16.62 -2.22
C GLY A 251 -10.40 -15.52 -1.32
N TYR A 252 -11.26 -14.85 -0.60
CA TYR A 252 -10.88 -13.84 0.38
C TYR A 252 -11.79 -13.89 1.61
N GLY A 253 -11.28 -13.39 2.74
CA GLY A 253 -12.05 -13.29 3.97
C GLY A 253 -11.65 -12.07 4.78
N GLU A 254 -12.63 -11.42 5.40
CA GLU A 254 -12.45 -10.22 6.18
C GLU A 254 -13.21 -10.33 7.48
N SER A 255 -12.61 -9.88 8.57
CA SER A 255 -13.25 -9.90 9.88
C SER A 255 -12.83 -8.71 10.75
N SER A 256 -13.53 -8.53 11.86
CA SER A 256 -13.14 -7.61 12.93
C SER A 256 -13.19 -8.35 14.26
N ASP A 257 -12.14 -8.19 15.08
CA ASP A 257 -12.08 -8.83 16.39
C ASP A 257 -13.07 -8.24 17.39
N ALA A 258 -13.36 -6.95 17.29
CA ALA A 258 -14.15 -6.19 18.27
C ALA A 258 -13.70 -6.42 19.74
N HIS A 259 -12.40 -6.70 19.93
CA HIS A 259 -11.80 -7.04 21.23
C HIS A 259 -11.09 -5.84 21.87
N HIS A 260 -10.19 -5.20 21.11
CA HIS A 260 -9.40 -4.06 21.54
C HIS A 260 -9.02 -3.19 20.34
N MET A 261 -8.77 -1.87 20.57
CA MET A 261 -8.48 -0.93 19.48
C MET A 261 -7.18 -1.22 18.73
N SER A 262 -6.19 -1.85 19.38
CA SER A 262 -4.86 -2.09 18.80
C SER A 262 -4.31 -3.51 18.99
N ALA A 263 -4.90 -4.32 19.87
CA ALA A 263 -4.45 -5.68 20.12
C ALA A 263 -5.42 -6.72 19.54
N PRO A 264 -4.93 -7.78 18.87
CA PRO A 264 -5.79 -8.85 18.39
C PRO A 264 -6.38 -9.63 19.55
N HIS A 265 -7.49 -10.33 19.29
CA HIS A 265 -8.07 -11.24 20.26
C HIS A 265 -7.03 -12.31 20.67
N PRO A 266 -6.83 -12.59 21.97
CA PRO A 266 -5.78 -13.51 22.45
C PRO A 266 -5.82 -14.90 21.82
N GLN A 267 -7.00 -15.36 21.41
CA GLN A 267 -7.20 -16.63 20.72
C GLN A 267 -7.19 -16.51 19.20
N GLY A 268 -6.90 -15.33 18.63
CA GLY A 268 -6.83 -15.09 17.19
C GLY A 268 -8.16 -15.25 16.45
N LEU A 269 -9.30 -14.99 17.09
CA LEU A 269 -10.62 -15.25 16.51
C LEU A 269 -10.86 -14.51 15.19
N GLY A 270 -10.42 -13.25 15.08
CA GLY A 270 -10.55 -12.48 13.83
C GLY A 270 -9.76 -13.12 12.69
N ALA A 271 -8.50 -13.49 12.95
CA ALA A 271 -7.66 -14.15 11.95
C ALA A 271 -8.25 -15.52 11.53
N GLN A 272 -8.75 -16.30 12.50
CA GLN A 272 -9.39 -17.58 12.20
C GLN A 272 -10.63 -17.41 11.31
N ARG A 273 -11.48 -16.42 11.58
CA ARG A 273 -12.67 -16.13 10.78
C ARG A 273 -12.31 -15.74 9.35
N SER A 274 -11.41 -14.77 9.18
CA SER A 274 -11.02 -14.33 7.83
C SER A 274 -10.39 -15.47 7.01
N MET A 275 -9.56 -16.31 7.62
CA MET A 275 -9.01 -17.50 6.95
C MET A 275 -10.09 -18.53 6.61
N ALA A 276 -11.03 -18.80 7.53
CA ALA A 276 -12.13 -19.73 7.29
C ALA A 276 -13.04 -19.26 6.16
N ASP A 277 -13.36 -17.97 6.12
CA ASP A 277 -14.20 -17.39 5.06
C ASP A 277 -13.51 -17.49 3.68
N ALA A 278 -12.20 -17.20 3.61
CA ALA A 278 -11.43 -17.36 2.38
C ALA A 278 -11.42 -18.81 1.88
N LEU A 279 -11.23 -19.78 2.78
CA LEU A 279 -11.25 -21.21 2.45
C LEU A 279 -12.64 -21.69 2.04
N ALA A 280 -13.70 -21.16 2.64
CA ALA A 280 -15.07 -21.49 2.27
C ALA A 280 -15.40 -21.01 0.85
N GLU A 281 -14.90 -19.84 0.43
CA GLU A 281 -15.05 -19.41 -0.97
C GLU A 281 -14.37 -20.37 -1.94
N VAL A 282 -13.14 -20.78 -1.68
CA VAL A 282 -12.40 -21.75 -2.50
C VAL A 282 -13.16 -23.07 -2.63
N LYS A 283 -13.70 -23.59 -1.54
CA LYS A 283 -14.47 -24.86 -1.55
C LYS A 283 -15.72 -24.75 -2.41
N ARG A 284 -16.47 -23.66 -2.29
CA ARG A 284 -17.65 -23.38 -3.11
C ARG A 284 -17.33 -23.39 -4.61
N ASP A 285 -16.25 -22.71 -4.99
CA ASP A 285 -15.83 -22.62 -6.39
C ASP A 285 -15.37 -23.97 -6.95
N LEU A 286 -14.83 -24.85 -6.11
CA LEU A 286 -14.44 -26.21 -6.49
C LEU A 286 -15.59 -27.23 -6.42
N GLY A 287 -16.81 -26.82 -6.05
CA GLY A 287 -17.96 -27.71 -5.90
C GLY A 287 -17.80 -28.74 -4.77
N GLN A 288 -16.99 -28.41 -3.74
CA GLN A 288 -16.70 -29.27 -2.60
C GLN A 288 -17.55 -28.95 -1.36
N ASP A 289 -18.63 -28.21 -1.53
CA ASP A 289 -19.63 -27.94 -0.48
C ASP A 289 -20.58 -29.15 -0.36
N ALA A 290 -20.10 -30.24 0.22
CA ALA A 290 -20.92 -31.38 0.57
C ALA A 290 -20.51 -31.95 1.93
#